data_029f1faae86998e0b8ff905734e9a25b
#
_entry.id   029f1faae86998e0b8ff905734e9a25b
#
_cell.length_a   1.000
_cell.length_b   1.000
_cell.length_c   1.000
_cell.angle_alpha   90.00
_cell.angle_beta   90.00
_cell.angle_gamma   90.00
#
_symmetry.space_group_name_H-M   'P 1'
#
loop_
_entity.id
_entity.type
_entity.pdbx_description
1 polymer ?
#
loop_
_entity_poly.entity_id
_entity_poly.type
_entity_poly.pdbx_seq_one_letter_code
_entity_poly.pdbx_strand_id
1 'polypeptide(L)'
;MPGTFIMVDGIDGSGKSTIIEKWGEVLEQNNNIFYLKKYWKKHQTFPEPEELHKFEVIISAEPTYSWIGSAIRSEMVRKNHNYSPTSIAKAFSLDRLVLYKRVLLPALNSDKIVIQDRGVSTSLCYQPLQSSELTREYISNLEGNKFALENNPDYFIIADVKAEEAMQRLGLREQQDQSVFEKKDFLQQARESFLSEDFQKYFKLQDTKIKKLDCNKNIDIMKKNSVSLLKSILNI
;
A
#
# COMPACT_ATOMS: atom_id res chain seq x y z
N MET A 1 -12.64 14.70 -14.94
CA MET A 1 -13.22 13.98 -13.76
C MET A 1 -12.19 14.14 -12.65
N PRO A 2 -12.57 14.33 -11.39
CA PRO A 2 -11.58 14.40 -10.32
C PRO A 2 -10.72 13.14 -10.35
N GLY A 3 -9.46 13.27 -9.94
CA GLY A 3 -8.52 12.14 -9.92
C GLY A 3 -9.09 10.96 -9.13
N THR A 4 -8.67 9.76 -9.47
CA THR A 4 -9.15 8.53 -8.79
C THR A 4 -8.02 7.90 -8.01
N PHE A 5 -8.20 7.70 -6.71
CA PHE A 5 -7.23 7.07 -5.82
C PHE A 5 -7.66 5.64 -5.46
N ILE A 6 -6.86 4.65 -5.85
CA ILE A 6 -7.06 3.24 -5.56
C ILE A 6 -5.89 2.73 -4.71
N MET A 7 -6.14 2.29 -3.49
CA MET A 7 -5.16 1.66 -2.62
C MET A 7 -5.37 0.15 -2.60
N VAL A 8 -4.31 -0.62 -2.77
CA VAL A 8 -4.33 -2.09 -2.67
C VAL A 8 -3.48 -2.50 -1.48
N ASP A 9 -4.08 -3.18 -0.50
CA ASP A 9 -3.35 -3.70 0.65
C ASP A 9 -3.84 -5.11 1.05
N GLY A 10 -3.22 -5.69 2.05
CA GLY A 10 -3.45 -7.04 2.56
C GLY A 10 -2.15 -7.62 3.12
N ILE A 11 -2.20 -8.83 3.64
CA ILE A 11 -1.03 -9.46 4.26
C ILE A 11 0.09 -9.73 3.26
N ASP A 12 1.31 -9.94 3.77
CA ASP A 12 2.44 -10.34 2.92
C ASP A 12 2.14 -11.67 2.25
N GLY A 13 2.53 -11.82 0.99
CA GLY A 13 2.18 -12.98 0.19
C GLY A 13 0.78 -12.97 -0.43
N SER A 14 -0.06 -11.94 -0.18
CA SER A 14 -1.42 -11.88 -0.74
C SER A 14 -1.49 -11.63 -2.26
N GLY A 15 -0.38 -11.27 -2.91
CA GLY A 15 -0.35 -11.07 -4.37
C GLY A 15 -0.57 -9.62 -4.82
N LYS A 16 -0.51 -8.63 -3.91
CA LYS A 16 -0.67 -7.20 -4.24
C LYS A 16 0.16 -6.74 -5.44
N SER A 17 1.45 -7.01 -5.41
CA SER A 17 2.35 -6.59 -6.50
C SER A 17 1.93 -7.21 -7.83
N THR A 18 1.51 -8.48 -7.85
CA THR A 18 1.01 -9.16 -9.05
C THR A 18 -0.28 -8.51 -9.59
N ILE A 19 -1.17 -8.09 -8.68
CA ILE A 19 -2.40 -7.37 -9.02
C ILE A 19 -2.05 -6.03 -9.68
N ILE A 20 -1.19 -5.25 -9.03
CA ILE A 20 -0.81 -3.91 -9.49
C ILE A 20 -0.02 -3.97 -10.79
N GLU A 21 0.89 -4.94 -10.95
CA GLU A 21 1.59 -5.20 -12.21
C GLU A 21 0.60 -5.51 -13.33
N LYS A 22 -0.38 -6.40 -13.07
CA LYS A 22 -1.40 -6.73 -14.07
C LYS A 22 -2.29 -5.55 -14.43
N TRP A 23 -2.61 -4.69 -13.46
CA TRP A 23 -3.34 -3.44 -13.70
C TRP A 23 -2.52 -2.46 -14.54
N GLY A 24 -1.21 -2.37 -14.27
CA GLY A 24 -0.28 -1.59 -15.09
C GLY A 24 -0.31 -2.03 -16.55
N GLU A 25 -0.16 -3.35 -16.82
CA GLU A 25 -0.20 -3.91 -18.18
C GLU A 25 -1.51 -3.57 -18.93
N VAL A 26 -2.64 -3.55 -18.22
CA VAL A 26 -3.94 -3.22 -18.82
C VAL A 26 -4.05 -1.72 -19.12
N LEU A 27 -3.60 -0.90 -18.20
CA LEU A 27 -3.70 0.56 -18.33
C LEU A 27 -2.69 1.13 -19.34
N GLU A 28 -1.49 0.52 -19.49
CA GLU A 28 -0.48 0.91 -20.47
C GLU A 28 -0.97 0.83 -21.93
N GLN A 29 -2.06 0.11 -22.19
CA GLN A 29 -2.63 0.03 -23.54
C GLN A 29 -3.17 1.36 -24.04
N ASN A 30 -3.62 2.26 -23.12
CA ASN A 30 -4.26 3.52 -23.45
C ASN A 30 -3.76 4.72 -22.62
N ASN A 31 -2.79 4.53 -21.73
CA ASN A 31 -2.31 5.56 -20.81
C ASN A 31 -0.79 5.53 -20.69
N ASN A 32 -0.19 6.68 -20.44
CA ASN A 32 1.19 6.77 -19.99
C ASN A 32 1.23 6.57 -18.47
N ILE A 33 2.04 5.61 -18.01
CA ILE A 33 2.14 5.29 -16.57
C ILE A 33 3.47 5.75 -16.01
N PHE A 34 3.43 6.45 -14.88
CA PHE A 34 4.60 6.78 -14.09
C PHE A 34 4.77 5.79 -12.94
N TYR A 35 5.81 5.00 -12.99
CA TYR A 35 6.16 4.04 -11.93
C TYR A 35 7.12 4.69 -10.94
N LEU A 36 6.62 5.19 -9.82
CA LEU A 36 7.43 5.82 -8.77
C LEU A 36 8.54 4.91 -8.24
N LYS A 37 8.28 3.63 -8.07
CA LYS A 37 9.31 2.67 -7.62
C LYS A 37 10.51 2.60 -8.57
N LYS A 38 10.28 2.68 -9.89
CA LYS A 38 11.36 2.72 -10.89
C LYS A 38 12.13 4.04 -10.79
N TYR A 39 11.41 5.14 -10.65
CA TYR A 39 11.98 6.49 -10.51
C TYR A 39 12.85 6.59 -9.26
N TRP A 40 12.33 6.23 -8.09
CA TRP A 40 13.06 6.26 -6.84
C TRP A 40 14.34 5.41 -6.85
N LYS A 41 14.29 4.20 -7.43
CA LYS A 41 15.47 3.33 -7.56
C LYS A 41 16.57 3.97 -8.41
N LYS A 42 16.19 4.74 -9.43
CA LYS A 42 17.13 5.39 -10.34
C LYS A 42 17.66 6.71 -9.80
N HIS A 43 16.79 7.53 -9.22
CA HIS A 43 17.10 8.92 -8.89
C HIS A 43 17.31 9.18 -7.39
N GLN A 44 16.90 8.26 -6.51
CA GLN A 44 17.00 8.37 -5.04
C GLN A 44 16.32 9.62 -4.47
N THR A 45 15.37 10.21 -5.21
CA THR A 45 14.61 11.41 -4.86
C THR A 45 13.17 11.30 -5.36
N PHE A 46 12.33 12.26 -4.98
CA PHE A 46 10.98 12.39 -5.52
C PHE A 46 10.99 13.15 -6.84
N PRO A 47 10.05 12.86 -7.76
CA PRO A 47 9.88 13.67 -8.96
C PRO A 47 9.35 15.06 -8.60
N GLU A 48 9.68 16.04 -9.44
CA GLU A 48 8.99 17.33 -9.39
C GLU A 48 7.61 17.21 -10.06
N PRO A 49 6.63 18.05 -9.68
CA PRO A 49 5.27 17.96 -10.21
C PRO A 49 5.20 18.01 -11.73
N GLU A 50 6.08 18.78 -12.36
CA GLU A 50 6.16 18.96 -13.82
C GLU A 50 6.52 17.66 -14.54
N GLU A 51 7.33 16.81 -13.91
CA GLU A 51 7.71 15.50 -14.47
C GLU A 51 6.51 14.55 -14.56
N LEU A 52 5.45 14.80 -13.79
CA LEU A 52 4.24 13.97 -13.76
C LEU A 52 3.19 14.42 -14.79
N HIS A 53 3.31 15.60 -15.39
CA HIS A 53 2.25 16.19 -16.23
C HIS A 53 1.82 15.30 -17.40
N LYS A 54 2.76 14.60 -18.03
CA LYS A 54 2.53 13.77 -19.22
C LYS A 54 2.00 12.36 -18.93
N PHE A 55 1.76 12.04 -17.67
CA PHE A 55 1.28 10.72 -17.28
C PHE A 55 -0.16 10.82 -16.76
N GLU A 56 -1.01 9.90 -17.19
CA GLU A 56 -2.40 9.79 -16.75
C GLU A 56 -2.52 8.93 -15.48
N VAL A 57 -1.58 7.99 -15.29
CA VAL A 57 -1.59 7.03 -14.18
C VAL A 57 -0.27 7.10 -13.42
N ILE A 58 -0.37 7.16 -12.09
CA ILE A 58 0.77 7.09 -11.16
C ILE A 58 0.67 5.80 -10.36
N ILE A 59 1.69 4.94 -10.42
CA ILE A 59 1.78 3.75 -9.56
C ILE A 59 2.81 4.00 -8.47
N SER A 60 2.32 4.02 -7.23
CA SER A 60 3.05 4.31 -6.01
C SER A 60 3.17 3.10 -5.09
N ALA A 61 3.99 3.17 -4.06
CA ALA A 61 4.14 2.17 -3.01
C ALA A 61 4.61 2.78 -1.70
N GLU A 62 4.23 2.17 -0.57
CA GLU A 62 4.73 2.49 0.76
C GLU A 62 5.39 1.27 1.44
N PRO A 63 6.44 1.49 2.27
CA PRO A 63 7.19 2.74 2.37
C PRO A 63 7.86 3.08 1.04
N THR A 64 8.20 4.35 0.81
CA THR A 64 8.85 4.78 -0.43
C THR A 64 10.24 4.16 -0.59
N TYR A 65 10.90 4.35 -1.73
CA TYR A 65 12.28 3.89 -1.97
C TYR A 65 13.26 5.08 -2.01
N SER A 66 12.85 6.19 -1.44
CA SER A 66 13.66 7.41 -1.37
C SER A 66 13.65 7.97 0.05
N TRP A 67 14.65 8.74 0.41
CA TRP A 67 14.80 9.46 1.67
C TRP A 67 14.42 8.63 2.92
N ILE A 68 13.33 9.00 3.62
CA ILE A 68 12.86 8.33 4.85
C ILE A 68 12.46 6.89 4.57
N GLY A 69 11.74 6.65 3.47
CA GLY A 69 11.33 5.30 3.06
C GLY A 69 12.52 4.40 2.75
N SER A 70 13.58 4.95 2.17
CA SER A 70 14.84 4.22 1.98
C SER A 70 15.47 3.84 3.33
N ALA A 71 15.52 4.77 4.29
CA ALA A 71 16.02 4.50 5.64
C ALA A 71 15.17 3.44 6.36
N ILE A 72 13.83 3.51 6.24
CA ILE A 72 12.94 2.49 6.78
C ILE A 72 13.33 1.11 6.23
N ARG A 73 13.44 0.97 4.90
CA ARG A 73 13.70 -0.32 4.22
C ARG A 73 15.10 -0.87 4.47
N SER A 74 16.10 0.01 4.47
CA SER A 74 17.51 -0.40 4.52
C SER A 74 18.05 -0.50 5.94
N GLU A 75 17.40 0.10 6.92
CA GLU A 75 17.91 0.22 8.28
C GLU A 75 16.86 -0.17 9.34
N MET A 76 15.73 0.54 9.42
CA MET A 76 14.89 0.51 10.63
C MET A 76 14.11 -0.79 10.81
N VAL A 77 13.72 -1.49 9.72
CA VAL A 77 12.92 -2.73 9.78
C VAL A 77 13.76 -4.00 9.65
N ARG A 78 15.09 -3.88 9.60
CA ARG A 78 15.97 -5.05 9.52
C ARG A 78 16.06 -5.80 10.85
N LYS A 79 16.18 -7.13 10.77
CA LYS A 79 16.46 -7.96 11.93
C LYS A 79 17.78 -7.48 12.60
N ASN A 80 17.79 -7.46 13.91
CA ASN A 80 18.91 -7.03 14.77
C ASN A 80 19.17 -5.52 14.81
N HIS A 81 18.32 -4.69 14.24
CA HIS A 81 18.37 -3.25 14.40
C HIS A 81 17.37 -2.83 15.48
N ASN A 82 17.85 -2.27 16.60
CA ASN A 82 17.04 -1.99 17.78
C ASN A 82 16.41 -0.58 17.75
N TYR A 83 15.51 -0.37 16.81
CA TYR A 83 14.65 0.84 16.85
C TYR A 83 13.37 0.55 17.63
N SER A 84 12.93 1.50 18.46
CA SER A 84 11.66 1.35 19.16
C SER A 84 10.50 1.27 18.17
N PRO A 85 9.45 0.49 18.47
CA PRO A 85 8.23 0.44 17.63
C PRO A 85 7.65 1.84 17.36
N THR A 86 7.72 2.74 18.34
CA THR A 86 7.27 4.13 18.22
C THR A 86 8.11 4.93 17.22
N SER A 87 9.44 4.74 17.21
CA SER A 87 10.32 5.41 16.23
C SER A 87 10.04 4.93 14.82
N ILE A 88 9.84 3.64 14.64
CA ILE A 88 9.47 3.05 13.35
C ILE A 88 8.11 3.59 12.89
N ALA A 89 7.10 3.64 13.77
CA ALA A 89 5.78 4.18 13.45
C ALA A 89 5.84 5.65 12.99
N LYS A 90 6.62 6.48 13.69
CA LYS A 90 6.84 7.88 13.32
C LYS A 90 7.55 8.02 11.96
N ALA A 91 8.53 7.17 11.67
CA ALA A 91 9.23 7.18 10.38
C ALA A 91 8.27 6.83 9.23
N PHE A 92 7.44 5.78 9.36
CA PHE A 92 6.41 5.45 8.37
C PHE A 92 5.41 6.59 8.16
N SER A 93 5.01 7.24 9.25
CA SER A 93 4.09 8.38 9.17
C SER A 93 4.71 9.56 8.42
N LEU A 94 5.98 9.88 8.67
CA LEU A 94 6.66 10.98 8.01
C LEU A 94 6.95 10.68 6.53
N ASP A 95 7.35 9.44 6.19
CA ASP A 95 7.51 9.00 4.80
C ASP A 95 6.21 9.17 3.99
N ARG A 96 5.10 8.78 4.59
CA ARG A 96 3.75 8.94 4.03
C ARG A 96 3.38 10.39 3.81
N LEU A 97 3.63 11.25 4.81
CA LEU A 97 3.35 12.68 4.69
C LEU A 97 4.06 13.31 3.50
N VAL A 98 5.35 12.97 3.33
CA VAL A 98 6.14 13.44 2.19
C VAL A 98 5.56 12.93 0.86
N LEU A 99 5.24 11.63 0.77
CA LEU A 99 4.66 11.03 -0.43
C LEU A 99 3.35 11.71 -0.82
N TYR A 100 2.43 11.90 0.12
CA TYR A 100 1.15 12.53 -0.14
C TYR A 100 1.30 13.97 -0.63
N LYS A 101 2.12 14.77 0.06
CA LYS A 101 2.32 16.18 -0.30
C LYS A 101 3.08 16.37 -1.63
N ARG A 102 4.08 15.53 -1.90
CA ARG A 102 4.94 15.68 -3.07
C ARG A 102 4.35 15.06 -4.34
N VAL A 103 3.53 14.00 -4.21
CA VAL A 103 3.11 13.22 -5.38
C VAL A 103 1.62 12.97 -5.41
N LEU A 104 1.03 12.35 -4.36
CA LEU A 104 -0.32 11.82 -4.49
C LEU A 104 -1.35 12.94 -4.66
N LEU A 105 -1.34 13.94 -3.77
CA LEU A 105 -2.31 15.05 -3.87
C LEU A 105 -2.10 15.91 -5.13
N PRO A 106 -0.88 16.30 -5.52
CA PRO A 106 -0.68 16.98 -6.81
C PRO A 106 -1.19 16.17 -8.00
N ALA A 107 -0.98 14.85 -8.01
CA ALA A 107 -1.48 13.99 -9.07
C ALA A 107 -3.01 13.93 -9.10
N LEU A 108 -3.65 13.72 -7.94
CA LEU A 108 -5.11 13.66 -7.81
C LEU A 108 -5.76 15.00 -8.19
N ASN A 109 -5.18 16.12 -7.76
CA ASN A 109 -5.64 17.46 -8.12
C ASN A 109 -5.48 17.79 -9.64
N SER A 110 -4.66 16.99 -10.34
CA SER A 110 -4.47 17.07 -11.79
C SER A 110 -5.22 15.95 -12.53
N ASP A 111 -6.31 15.45 -11.94
CA ASP A 111 -7.24 14.47 -12.53
C ASP A 111 -6.60 13.12 -12.92
N LYS A 112 -5.48 12.76 -12.26
CA LYS A 112 -4.77 11.51 -12.54
C LYS A 112 -5.33 10.33 -11.76
N ILE A 113 -5.13 9.12 -12.29
CA ILE A 113 -5.37 7.87 -11.57
C ILE A 113 -4.13 7.57 -10.73
N VAL A 114 -4.31 7.39 -9.42
CA VAL A 114 -3.27 6.96 -8.50
C VAL A 114 -3.58 5.53 -8.03
N ILE A 115 -2.64 4.61 -8.24
CA ILE A 115 -2.69 3.24 -7.71
C ILE A 115 -1.55 3.08 -6.71
N GLN A 116 -1.87 2.71 -5.47
CA GLN A 116 -0.89 2.62 -4.40
C GLN A 116 -0.81 1.22 -3.81
N ASP A 117 0.40 0.65 -3.78
CA ASP A 117 0.73 -0.59 -3.07
C ASP A 117 1.01 -0.25 -1.61
N ARG A 118 0.12 -0.68 -0.72
CA ARG A 118 0.10 -0.36 0.72
C ARG A 118 -0.20 1.13 1.01
N GLY A 119 -0.37 1.44 2.28
CA GLY A 119 -0.64 2.80 2.75
C GLY A 119 -0.77 2.86 4.26
N VAL A 120 -1.53 3.83 4.74
CA VAL A 120 -1.86 3.98 6.16
C VAL A 120 -2.54 2.72 6.73
N SER A 121 -3.23 1.96 5.89
CA SER A 121 -3.83 0.66 6.19
C SER A 121 -2.83 -0.34 6.76
N THR A 122 -1.64 -0.45 6.15
CA THR A 122 -0.57 -1.31 6.69
C THR A 122 -0.17 -0.87 8.10
N SER A 123 0.01 0.43 8.34
CA SER A 123 0.37 0.94 9.68
C SER A 123 -0.71 0.64 10.71
N LEU A 124 -1.98 0.92 10.40
CA LEU A 124 -3.12 0.65 11.29
C LEU A 124 -3.37 -0.84 11.56
N CYS A 125 -2.93 -1.71 10.64
CA CYS A 125 -3.08 -3.15 10.78
C CYS A 125 -1.91 -3.78 11.54
N TYR A 126 -0.68 -3.51 11.11
CA TYR A 126 0.50 -4.23 11.57
C TYR A 126 1.12 -3.67 12.85
N GLN A 127 1.19 -2.36 13.00
CA GLN A 127 1.91 -1.75 14.12
C GLN A 127 1.26 -2.04 15.49
N PRO A 128 -0.09 -2.05 15.62
CA PRO A 128 -0.72 -2.48 16.87
C PRO A 128 -0.45 -3.93 17.26
N LEU A 129 -0.13 -4.79 16.30
CA LEU A 129 0.24 -6.19 16.56
C LEU A 129 1.70 -6.34 17.03
N GLN A 130 2.52 -5.32 16.83
CA GLN A 130 3.95 -5.36 17.19
C GLN A 130 4.21 -4.88 18.60
N SER A 131 3.39 -3.99 19.13
CA SER A 131 3.54 -3.42 20.46
C SER A 131 2.20 -2.94 21.00
N SER A 132 1.92 -3.23 22.26
CA SER A 132 0.71 -2.78 22.96
C SER A 132 0.65 -1.25 23.12
N GLU A 133 1.78 -0.57 23.05
CA GLU A 133 1.86 0.90 23.06
C GLU A 133 1.36 1.55 21.76
N LEU A 134 1.35 0.80 20.66
CA LEU A 134 0.95 1.28 19.35
C LEU A 134 -0.53 0.98 19.07
N THR A 135 -1.42 1.59 19.85
CA THR A 135 -2.86 1.48 19.58
C THR A 135 -3.21 2.06 18.20
N ARG A 136 -4.31 1.58 17.59
CA ARG A 136 -4.80 2.18 16.32
C ARG A 136 -5.08 3.67 16.47
N GLU A 137 -5.57 4.09 17.63
CA GLU A 137 -5.79 5.50 17.93
C GLU A 137 -4.48 6.29 17.93
N TYR A 138 -3.43 5.80 18.62
CA TYR A 138 -2.12 6.42 18.56
C TYR A 138 -1.59 6.51 17.13
N ILE A 139 -1.64 5.41 16.39
CA ILE A 139 -1.17 5.34 15.01
C ILE A 139 -1.94 6.30 14.10
N SER A 140 -3.27 6.35 14.19
CA SER A 140 -4.09 7.22 13.35
C SER A 140 -3.84 8.72 13.61
N ASN A 141 -3.41 9.07 14.81
CA ASN A 141 -3.12 10.45 15.21
C ASN A 141 -1.70 10.93 14.84
N LEU A 142 -0.81 10.05 14.41
CA LEU A 142 0.49 10.49 13.87
C LEU A 142 0.25 11.36 12.61
N GLU A 143 0.98 12.48 12.50
CA GLU A 143 0.69 13.55 11.53
C GLU A 143 0.46 13.05 10.11
N GLY A 144 1.38 12.26 9.55
CA GLY A 144 1.25 11.75 8.18
C GLY A 144 0.16 10.69 8.03
N ASN A 145 -0.14 9.93 9.09
CA ASN A 145 -1.24 8.97 9.09
C ASN A 145 -2.59 9.68 9.13
N LYS A 146 -2.73 10.68 10.01
CA LYS A 146 -3.92 11.52 10.07
C LYS A 146 -4.16 12.22 8.74
N PHE A 147 -3.11 12.82 8.18
CA PHE A 147 -3.18 13.47 6.87
C PHE A 147 -3.63 12.51 5.76
N ALA A 148 -3.13 11.26 5.74
CA ALA A 148 -3.55 10.26 4.78
C ALA A 148 -5.00 9.78 5.00
N LEU A 149 -5.45 9.71 6.25
CA LEU A 149 -6.84 9.37 6.57
C LEU A 149 -7.83 10.49 6.21
N GLU A 150 -7.39 11.74 6.25
CA GLU A 150 -8.16 12.90 5.78
C GLU A 150 -8.21 12.96 4.23
N ASN A 151 -7.28 12.27 3.55
CA ASN A 151 -7.18 12.16 2.09
C ASN A 151 -7.24 10.68 1.67
N ASN A 152 -8.25 9.98 2.15
CA ASN A 152 -8.45 8.54 1.95
C ASN A 152 -8.63 8.19 0.47
N PRO A 153 -8.32 6.94 0.07
CA PRO A 153 -8.58 6.48 -1.28
C PRO A 153 -10.09 6.40 -1.57
N ASP A 154 -10.48 6.62 -2.83
CA ASP A 154 -11.84 6.35 -3.30
C ASP A 154 -12.18 4.87 -3.21
N TYR A 155 -11.17 4.03 -3.49
CA TYR A 155 -11.28 2.58 -3.42
C TYR A 155 -10.15 1.97 -2.61
N PHE A 156 -10.51 1.21 -1.59
CA PHE A 156 -9.57 0.40 -0.83
C PHE A 156 -9.80 -1.08 -1.15
N ILE A 157 -8.82 -1.71 -1.80
CA ILE A 157 -8.87 -3.11 -2.20
C ILE A 157 -8.11 -3.95 -1.20
N ILE A 158 -8.81 -4.83 -0.50
CA ILE A 158 -8.21 -5.80 0.42
C ILE A 158 -7.94 -7.08 -0.38
N ALA A 159 -6.66 -7.36 -0.65
CA ALA A 159 -6.21 -8.61 -1.25
C ALA A 159 -6.24 -9.70 -0.16
N ASP A 160 -7.36 -10.44 -0.10
CA ASP A 160 -7.62 -11.44 0.95
C ASP A 160 -7.06 -12.80 0.57
N VAL A 161 -6.09 -13.28 1.34
CA VAL A 161 -5.52 -14.63 1.24
C VAL A 161 -5.42 -15.24 2.64
N LYS A 162 -5.57 -16.56 2.75
CA LYS A 162 -5.34 -17.28 4.00
C LYS A 162 -3.86 -17.25 4.38
N ALA A 163 -3.56 -17.17 5.69
CA ALA A 163 -2.18 -17.09 6.16
C ALA A 163 -1.32 -18.28 5.71
N GLU A 164 -1.89 -19.48 5.65
CA GLU A 164 -1.23 -20.70 5.16
C GLU A 164 -0.74 -20.54 3.71
N GLU A 165 -1.63 -20.08 2.84
CA GLU A 165 -1.33 -19.86 1.43
C GLU A 165 -0.29 -18.74 1.25
N ALA A 166 -0.42 -17.67 2.02
CA ALA A 166 0.53 -16.57 2.04
C ALA A 166 1.94 -17.04 2.43
N MET A 167 2.06 -17.85 3.48
CA MET A 167 3.34 -18.43 3.93
C MET A 167 3.97 -19.32 2.86
N GLN A 168 3.18 -20.17 2.20
CA GLN A 168 3.68 -21.00 1.10
C GLN A 168 4.25 -20.13 -0.04
N ARG A 169 3.56 -19.07 -0.43
CA ARG A 169 4.03 -18.15 -1.47
C ARG A 169 5.31 -17.41 -1.07
N LEU A 170 5.45 -17.04 0.19
CA LEU A 170 6.65 -16.39 0.72
C LEU A 170 7.84 -17.34 0.77
N GLY A 171 7.63 -18.60 1.14
CA GLY A 171 8.66 -19.64 1.14
C GLY A 171 9.19 -20.02 -0.25
N LEU A 172 8.39 -19.81 -1.28
CA LEU A 172 8.77 -20.05 -2.69
C LEU A 172 9.51 -18.87 -3.33
N ARG A 173 9.67 -17.74 -2.64
CA ARG A 173 10.43 -16.59 -3.16
C ARG A 173 11.93 -16.82 -3.00
N GLU A 174 12.68 -16.62 -4.07
CA GLU A 174 14.17 -16.67 -4.07
C GLU A 174 14.79 -15.60 -3.18
N GLN A 175 14.10 -14.50 -2.95
CA GLN A 175 14.47 -13.45 -1.99
C GLN A 175 13.39 -13.34 -0.92
N GLN A 176 13.63 -13.94 0.22
CA GLN A 176 12.82 -13.70 1.41
C GLN A 176 13.08 -12.26 1.89
N ASP A 177 12.03 -11.44 1.90
CA ASP A 177 12.08 -10.17 2.63
C ASP A 177 12.42 -10.49 4.09
N GLN A 178 13.55 -9.98 4.57
CA GLN A 178 14.02 -10.20 5.96
C GLN A 178 13.17 -9.40 6.97
N SER A 179 11.90 -9.12 6.63
CA SER A 179 11.04 -8.40 7.54
C SER A 179 10.60 -9.29 8.70
N VAL A 180 10.53 -8.72 9.88
CA VAL A 180 10.14 -9.36 11.15
C VAL A 180 8.70 -9.95 11.10
N PHE A 181 7.95 -9.71 10.01
CA PHE A 181 6.51 -9.88 9.89
C PHE A 181 6.03 -11.20 9.28
N GLU A 182 6.92 -12.18 9.03
CA GLU A 182 6.60 -13.36 8.23
C GLU A 182 6.17 -14.60 9.04
N LYS A 183 5.86 -14.43 10.32
CA LYS A 183 5.32 -15.56 11.10
C LYS A 183 3.85 -15.78 10.76
N LYS A 184 3.46 -17.04 10.52
CA LYS A 184 2.07 -17.45 10.19
C LYS A 184 1.02 -16.84 11.11
N ASP A 185 1.24 -16.94 12.44
CA ASP A 185 0.28 -16.42 13.43
C ASP A 185 0.12 -14.90 13.32
N PHE A 186 1.21 -14.19 13.07
CA PHE A 186 1.18 -12.75 12.84
C PHE A 186 0.39 -12.40 11.56
N LEU A 187 0.61 -13.15 10.48
CA LEU A 187 -0.14 -12.96 9.24
C LEU A 187 -1.62 -13.26 9.40
N GLN A 188 -1.97 -14.26 10.21
CA GLN A 188 -3.37 -14.57 10.52
C GLN A 188 -4.03 -13.42 11.28
N GLN A 189 -3.40 -12.90 12.34
CA GLN A 189 -3.89 -11.74 13.07
C GLN A 189 -4.00 -10.50 12.19
N ALA A 190 -3.01 -10.25 11.33
CA ALA A 190 -3.05 -9.15 10.38
C ALA A 190 -4.21 -9.29 9.38
N ARG A 191 -4.45 -10.50 8.85
CA ARG A 191 -5.59 -10.77 7.97
C ARG A 191 -6.92 -10.49 8.67
N GLU A 192 -7.09 -10.99 9.88
CA GLU A 192 -8.30 -10.74 10.70
C GLU A 192 -8.48 -9.25 10.98
N SER A 193 -7.38 -8.54 11.24
CA SER A 193 -7.39 -7.10 11.41
C SER A 193 -7.92 -6.38 10.16
N PHE A 194 -7.38 -6.65 8.96
CA PHE A 194 -7.85 -6.04 7.70
C PHE A 194 -9.35 -6.28 7.45
N LEU A 195 -9.86 -7.44 7.85
CA LEU A 195 -11.26 -7.83 7.63
C LEU A 195 -12.21 -7.33 8.75
N SER A 196 -11.68 -6.84 9.87
CA SER A 196 -12.50 -6.39 10.99
C SER A 196 -13.19 -5.05 10.72
N GLU A 197 -14.40 -4.89 11.25
CA GLU A 197 -15.14 -3.62 11.16
C GLU A 197 -14.42 -2.49 11.90
N ASP A 198 -13.77 -2.80 13.03
CA ASP A 198 -13.02 -1.83 13.83
C ASP A 198 -11.82 -1.22 13.07
N PHE A 199 -11.20 -1.98 12.17
CA PHE A 199 -10.20 -1.46 11.26
C PHE A 199 -10.83 -0.69 10.10
N GLN A 200 -11.87 -1.25 9.47
CA GLN A 200 -12.48 -0.66 8.26
C GLN A 200 -13.18 0.67 8.52
N LYS A 201 -13.60 0.94 9.75
CA LYS A 201 -14.23 2.23 10.12
C LYS A 201 -13.35 3.44 9.81
N TYR A 202 -12.01 3.31 9.91
CA TYR A 202 -11.09 4.41 9.60
C TYR A 202 -11.16 4.88 8.14
N PHE A 203 -11.62 4.02 7.24
CA PHE A 203 -11.78 4.33 5.82
C PHE A 203 -13.23 4.69 5.47
N LYS A 204 -14.21 4.02 6.09
CA LYS A 204 -15.63 4.27 5.83
C LYS A 204 -16.10 5.68 6.21
N LEU A 205 -15.43 6.33 7.17
CA LEU A 205 -15.75 7.69 7.59
C LEU A 205 -15.56 8.74 6.49
N GLN A 206 -14.82 8.43 5.43
CA GLN A 206 -14.52 9.31 4.29
C GLN A 206 -15.07 8.74 2.96
N ASP A 207 -16.16 7.98 3.01
CA ASP A 207 -16.82 7.39 1.85
C ASP A 207 -15.96 6.44 0.99
N THR A 208 -14.84 5.96 1.50
CA THR A 208 -14.00 4.97 0.82
C THR A 208 -14.78 3.69 0.51
N LYS A 209 -14.81 3.28 -0.74
CA LYS A 209 -15.42 2.03 -1.19
C LYS A 209 -14.47 0.87 -0.95
N ILE A 210 -14.69 0.10 0.13
CA ILE A 210 -13.87 -1.07 0.46
C ILE A 210 -14.34 -2.25 -0.39
N LYS A 211 -13.41 -2.87 -1.12
CA LYS A 211 -13.63 -4.08 -1.92
C LYS A 211 -12.68 -5.17 -1.49
N LYS A 212 -13.20 -6.39 -1.32
CA LYS A 212 -12.39 -7.58 -1.04
C LYS A 212 -12.13 -8.33 -2.35
N LEU A 213 -10.87 -8.62 -2.64
CA LEU A 213 -10.47 -9.47 -3.75
C LEU A 213 -9.98 -10.81 -3.20
N ASP A 214 -10.66 -11.90 -3.59
CA ASP A 214 -10.26 -13.26 -3.21
C ASP A 214 -8.97 -13.66 -3.93
N CYS A 215 -7.90 -13.77 -3.15
CA CYS A 215 -6.57 -14.13 -3.60
C CYS A 215 -6.17 -15.57 -3.25
N ASN A 216 -7.11 -16.41 -2.76
CA ASN A 216 -6.85 -17.83 -2.45
C ASN A 216 -6.83 -18.71 -3.68
N LYS A 217 -7.29 -18.22 -4.80
CA LYS A 217 -7.41 -18.97 -6.06
C LYS A 217 -6.07 -19.00 -6.82
N ASN A 218 -6.06 -19.83 -7.86
CA ASN A 218 -4.99 -19.83 -8.86
C ASN A 218 -4.68 -18.41 -9.34
N ILE A 219 -3.40 -18.15 -9.62
CA ILE A 219 -2.88 -16.82 -9.99
C ILE A 219 -3.58 -16.23 -11.23
N ASP A 220 -3.94 -17.07 -12.22
CA ASP A 220 -4.60 -16.59 -13.45
C ASP A 220 -6.04 -16.17 -13.18
N ILE A 221 -6.74 -16.89 -12.31
CA ILE A 221 -8.10 -16.51 -11.87
C ILE A 221 -8.04 -15.22 -11.06
N MET A 222 -7.06 -15.11 -10.16
CA MET A 222 -6.86 -13.88 -9.38
C MET A 222 -6.58 -12.68 -10.29
N LYS A 223 -5.68 -12.82 -11.27
CA LYS A 223 -5.39 -11.78 -12.26
C LYS A 223 -6.64 -11.38 -13.05
N LYS A 224 -7.40 -12.35 -13.56
CA LYS A 224 -8.65 -12.11 -14.29
C LYS A 224 -9.67 -11.34 -13.44
N ASN A 225 -9.89 -11.78 -12.20
CA ASN A 225 -10.83 -11.13 -11.29
C ASN A 225 -10.37 -9.71 -10.92
N SER A 226 -9.05 -9.52 -10.72
CA SER A 226 -8.50 -8.21 -10.43
C SER A 226 -8.68 -7.22 -11.59
N VAL A 227 -8.50 -7.68 -12.84
CA VAL A 227 -8.75 -6.85 -14.04
C VAL A 227 -10.22 -6.49 -14.17
N SER A 228 -11.12 -7.44 -13.94
CA SER A 228 -12.56 -7.16 -13.94
C SER A 228 -12.95 -6.12 -12.88
N LEU A 229 -12.34 -6.20 -11.70
CA LEU A 229 -12.52 -5.21 -10.64
C LEU A 229 -12.00 -3.83 -11.07
N LEU A 230 -10.78 -3.73 -11.62
CA LEU A 230 -10.22 -2.47 -12.12
C LEU A 230 -11.11 -1.82 -13.15
N LYS A 231 -11.57 -2.61 -14.15
CA LYS A 231 -12.48 -2.13 -15.20
C LYS A 231 -13.80 -1.59 -14.63
N SER A 232 -14.36 -2.28 -13.65
CA SER A 232 -15.56 -1.84 -12.92
C SER A 232 -15.34 -0.55 -12.13
N ILE A 233 -14.14 -0.32 -11.57
CA ILE A 233 -13.80 0.90 -10.84
C ILE A 233 -13.65 2.09 -11.78
N LEU A 234 -12.97 1.88 -12.91
CA LEU A 234 -12.63 2.95 -13.86
C LEU A 234 -13.67 3.13 -14.98
N ASN A 235 -14.69 2.28 -15.03
CA ASN A 235 -15.73 2.27 -16.10
C ASN A 235 -15.14 2.12 -17.52
N ILE A 236 -14.21 1.17 -17.69
CA ILE A 236 -13.49 0.88 -18.96
C ILE A 236 -13.67 -0.58 -19.42
#